data_b38765542c52081304788595509d3a81
#
_entry.id   b38765542c52081304788595509d3a81
#
_cell.length_a   1.000
_cell.length_b   1.000
_cell.length_c   1.000
_cell.angle_alpha   90.00
_cell.angle_beta   90.00
_cell.angle_gamma   90.00
#
_symmetry.space_group_name_H-M   'P 1'
#
loop_
_entity.id
_entity.type
_entity.pdbx_description
1 polymer ?
#
loop_
_entity_poly.entity_id
_entity_poly.type
_entity_poly.pdbx_seq_one_letter_code
_entity_poly.pdbx_strand_id
1 'polypeptide(L)'
;YNTQGMAINKGMATKMAMLRYINAQDADIVCLQEVLVYKNEKRLTLPKLREAMSQYPYTYYDFKLYNSRRQFGNVVFSRYPLINKQTIRFESKSNISSQCDVVVGKDTLRLIVNHLESFKLTTDDLSLDSLPTNLLQENWLSDKLMSASRLRRTQVSTLRKAIRKSPYPVIAVGDFNSLPISWVYWRMN
;
A
#
# COMPACT_ATOMS: atom_id res chain seq x y z
N TYR A 1 4.07 -5.87 -1.64
CA TYR A 1 3.66 -6.70 -0.51
C TYR A 1 2.92 -5.83 0.52
N ASN A 2 1.64 -6.14 0.81
CA ASN A 2 0.89 -5.50 1.89
C ASN A 2 1.31 -6.11 3.24
N THR A 3 1.79 -5.29 4.17
CA THR A 3 2.36 -5.74 5.45
C THR A 3 1.33 -5.84 6.57
N GLN A 4 0.07 -5.47 6.32
CA GLN A 4 -1.00 -5.45 7.33
C GLN A 4 -0.59 -4.74 8.63
N GLY A 5 -0.10 -3.50 8.50
CA GLY A 5 0.42 -2.74 9.64
C GLY A 5 1.71 -3.32 10.23
N MET A 6 2.55 -3.95 9.42
CA MET A 6 3.72 -4.72 9.88
C MET A 6 3.31 -5.84 10.86
N ALA A 7 2.27 -6.60 10.51
CA ALA A 7 1.66 -7.60 11.40
C ALA A 7 1.34 -6.99 12.77
N ILE A 8 0.47 -5.97 12.78
CA ILE A 8 0.24 -5.03 13.89
C ILE A 8 0.07 -5.69 15.26
N ASN A 9 -0.63 -6.83 15.31
CA ASN A 9 -0.95 -7.56 16.54
C ASN A 9 0.09 -8.63 16.91
N LYS A 10 1.20 -8.73 16.16
CA LYS A 10 2.26 -9.71 16.38
C LYS A 10 3.50 -9.09 17.01
N GLY A 11 4.29 -9.93 17.67
CA GLY A 11 5.54 -9.53 18.32
C GLY A 11 6.64 -9.11 17.33
N MET A 12 7.73 -8.57 17.87
CA MET A 12 8.88 -8.13 17.07
C MET A 12 9.50 -9.28 16.26
N ALA A 13 9.57 -10.49 16.84
CA ALA A 13 10.11 -11.67 16.15
C ALA A 13 9.39 -11.95 14.83
N THR A 14 8.04 -11.87 14.80
CA THR A 14 7.25 -12.05 13.58
C THR A 14 7.53 -10.95 12.55
N LYS A 15 7.67 -9.70 12.99
CA LYS A 15 7.99 -8.57 12.11
C LYS A 15 9.36 -8.75 11.45
N MET A 16 10.35 -9.14 12.23
CA MET A 16 11.69 -9.42 11.72
C MET A 16 11.74 -10.65 10.81
N ALA A 17 10.93 -11.68 11.10
CA ALA A 17 10.81 -12.85 10.21
C ALA A 17 10.20 -12.46 8.86
N MET A 18 9.18 -11.60 8.85
CA MET A 18 8.60 -11.07 7.61
C MET A 18 9.63 -10.27 6.80
N LEU A 19 10.42 -9.39 7.44
CA LEU A 19 11.45 -8.61 6.76
C LEU A 19 12.57 -9.52 6.22
N ARG A 20 12.98 -10.55 6.96
CA ARG A 20 13.93 -11.57 6.45
C ARG A 20 13.38 -12.32 5.25
N TYR A 21 12.10 -12.72 5.28
CA TYR A 21 11.44 -13.34 4.13
C TYR A 21 11.45 -12.44 2.90
N ILE A 22 11.11 -11.15 3.07
CA ILE A 22 11.13 -10.18 1.97
C ILE A 22 12.56 -10.05 1.41
N ASN A 23 13.57 -9.93 2.26
CA ASN A 23 14.96 -9.83 1.85
C ASN A 23 15.45 -11.08 1.10
N ALA A 24 14.98 -12.27 1.51
CA ALA A 24 15.34 -13.54 0.88
C ALA A 24 14.78 -13.70 -0.55
N GLN A 25 13.83 -12.85 -0.97
CA GLN A 25 13.36 -12.82 -2.37
C GLN A 25 14.38 -12.19 -3.32
N ASP A 26 15.41 -11.55 -2.80
CA ASP A 26 16.50 -10.92 -3.55
C ASP A 26 16.05 -9.98 -4.69
N ALA A 27 14.91 -9.32 -4.49
CA ALA A 27 14.33 -8.41 -5.47
C ALA A 27 15.12 -7.09 -5.53
N ASP A 28 15.27 -6.51 -6.72
CA ASP A 28 15.94 -5.22 -6.91
C ASP A 28 15.14 -4.04 -6.32
N ILE A 29 13.82 -4.16 -6.32
CA ILE A 29 12.89 -3.14 -5.80
C ILE A 29 11.84 -3.84 -4.95
N VAL A 30 11.64 -3.35 -3.73
CA VAL A 30 10.61 -3.83 -2.80
C VAL A 30 9.62 -2.71 -2.52
N CYS A 31 8.34 -2.96 -2.81
CA CYS A 31 7.23 -2.05 -2.59
C CYS A 31 6.33 -2.57 -1.47
N LEU A 32 6.28 -1.88 -0.35
CA LEU A 32 5.50 -2.27 0.82
C LEU A 32 4.30 -1.33 1.01
N GLN A 33 3.13 -1.90 1.26
CA GLN A 33 1.92 -1.18 1.66
C GLN A 33 1.63 -1.44 3.14
N GLU A 34 0.90 -0.53 3.75
CA GLU A 34 0.51 -0.59 5.16
C GLU A 34 1.69 -0.71 6.12
N VAL A 35 2.81 -0.10 5.78
CA VAL A 35 3.96 -0.07 6.70
C VAL A 35 3.62 0.78 7.91
N LEU A 36 3.69 0.19 9.10
CA LEU A 36 3.45 0.85 10.37
C LEU A 36 4.71 0.83 11.22
N VAL A 37 5.25 2.01 11.47
CA VAL A 37 6.40 2.20 12.37
C VAL A 37 6.03 3.12 13.53
N TYR A 38 6.74 2.96 14.62
CA TYR A 38 6.49 3.67 15.88
C TYR A 38 7.71 4.50 16.27
N LYS A 39 7.47 5.51 17.10
CA LYS A 39 8.55 6.28 17.77
C LYS A 39 9.06 5.59 19.03
N ASN A 40 8.32 4.60 19.54
CA ASN A 40 8.68 3.84 20.74
C ASN A 40 9.65 2.72 20.40
N GLU A 41 10.83 2.72 21.01
CA GLU A 41 11.90 1.75 20.79
C GLU A 41 11.56 0.30 21.16
N LYS A 42 10.53 0.06 21.96
CA LYS A 42 10.02 -1.30 22.23
C LYS A 42 9.28 -1.91 21.03
N ARG A 43 9.02 -1.10 20.00
CA ARG A 43 8.30 -1.50 18.78
C ARG A 43 9.19 -1.35 17.54
N LEU A 44 8.68 -1.73 16.38
CA LEU A 44 9.37 -1.48 15.11
C LEU A 44 9.44 0.03 14.86
N THR A 45 10.63 0.57 14.89
CA THR A 45 10.91 1.97 14.57
C THR A 45 11.42 2.09 13.13
N LEU A 46 11.43 3.32 12.59
CA LEU A 46 11.97 3.57 11.25
C LEU A 46 13.46 3.20 11.14
N PRO A 47 14.34 3.52 12.12
CA PRO A 47 15.72 3.04 12.10
C PRO A 47 15.85 1.52 12.04
N LYS A 48 15.09 0.77 12.88
CA LYS A 48 15.09 -0.70 12.85
C LYS A 48 14.61 -1.29 11.54
N LEU A 49 13.60 -0.67 10.92
CA LEU A 49 13.13 -1.06 9.59
C LEU A 49 14.24 -0.83 8.55
N ARG A 50 14.90 0.33 8.59
CA ARG A 50 15.99 0.67 7.66
C ARG A 50 17.19 -0.28 7.83
N GLU A 51 17.56 -0.59 9.06
CA GLU A 51 18.62 -1.55 9.38
C GLU A 51 18.29 -2.94 8.82
N ALA A 52 17.07 -3.43 9.05
CA ALA A 52 16.62 -4.72 8.54
C ALA A 52 16.59 -4.80 7.00
N MET A 53 16.50 -3.65 6.31
CA MET A 53 16.47 -3.52 4.85
C MET A 53 17.73 -2.84 4.31
N SER A 54 18.87 -2.98 4.99
CA SER A 54 20.13 -2.26 4.70
C SER A 54 20.76 -2.58 3.34
N GLN A 55 20.39 -3.72 2.72
CA GLN A 55 20.81 -4.07 1.36
C GLN A 55 20.26 -3.14 0.27
N TYR A 56 19.29 -2.26 0.62
CA TYR A 56 18.67 -1.29 -0.29
C TYR A 56 19.18 0.12 0.04
N PRO A 57 20.12 0.68 -0.71
CA PRO A 57 20.68 2.00 -0.42
C PRO A 57 19.70 3.15 -0.65
N TYR A 58 18.70 2.93 -1.52
CA TYR A 58 17.71 3.96 -1.85
C TYR A 58 16.35 3.63 -1.27
N THR A 59 15.74 4.61 -0.61
CA THR A 59 14.45 4.44 0.05
C THR A 59 13.51 5.62 -0.22
N TYR A 60 12.22 5.31 -0.26
CA TYR A 60 11.16 6.30 -0.28
C TYR A 60 10.11 5.93 0.76
N TYR A 61 9.96 6.77 1.78
CA TYR A 61 8.96 6.65 2.83
C TYR A 61 7.83 7.63 2.55
N ASP A 62 6.63 7.13 2.26
CA ASP A 62 5.44 7.92 1.97
C ASP A 62 4.35 7.61 2.99
N PHE A 63 4.35 8.36 4.08
CA PHE A 63 3.43 8.16 5.19
C PHE A 63 2.21 9.06 5.08
N LYS A 64 1.02 8.46 4.95
CA LYS A 64 -0.27 9.14 4.94
C LYS A 64 -0.70 9.58 6.32
N LEU A 65 -0.59 8.68 7.29
CA LEU A 65 -0.89 8.96 8.69
C LEU A 65 0.41 9.18 9.45
N TYR A 66 0.50 10.35 10.03
CA TYR A 66 1.66 10.76 10.80
C TYR A 66 1.18 11.46 12.07
N ASN A 67 1.58 10.95 13.22
CA ASN A 67 1.32 11.57 14.52
C ASN A 67 2.51 11.41 15.47
N SER A 68 2.38 11.93 16.70
CA SER A 68 3.44 11.89 17.72
C SER A 68 3.91 10.48 18.10
N ARG A 69 3.14 9.44 17.79
CA ARG A 69 3.39 8.06 18.24
C ARG A 69 3.76 7.10 17.10
N ARG A 70 3.21 7.29 15.89
CA ARG A 70 3.32 6.32 14.78
C ARG A 70 3.21 6.97 13.41
N GLN A 71 3.73 6.26 12.41
CA GLN A 71 3.66 6.61 10.99
C GLN A 71 3.13 5.40 10.22
N PHE A 72 2.27 5.65 9.22
CA PHE A 72 1.63 4.61 8.44
C PHE A 72 1.54 5.02 6.96
N GLY A 73 1.90 4.11 6.06
CA GLY A 73 1.82 4.38 4.61
C GLY A 73 2.56 3.38 3.77
N ASN A 74 3.02 3.84 2.61
CA ASN A 74 3.80 3.06 1.67
C ASN A 74 5.31 3.28 1.87
N VAL A 75 6.09 2.25 1.56
CA VAL A 75 7.56 2.34 1.56
C VAL A 75 8.11 1.64 0.33
N VAL A 76 9.08 2.26 -0.32
CA VAL A 76 9.86 1.66 -1.40
C VAL A 76 11.31 1.52 -0.95
N PHE A 77 11.85 0.34 -1.12
CA PHE A 77 13.28 0.05 -1.01
C PHE A 77 13.81 -0.32 -2.39
N SER A 78 14.98 0.17 -2.77
CA SER A 78 15.54 -0.04 -4.12
C SER A 78 17.06 -0.14 -4.07
N ARG A 79 17.60 -0.99 -4.95
CA ARG A 79 19.03 -1.02 -5.29
C ARG A 79 19.40 0.12 -6.24
N TYR A 80 18.42 0.70 -6.92
CA TYR A 80 18.58 1.77 -7.90
C TYR A 80 18.16 3.13 -7.31
N PRO A 81 18.74 4.24 -7.80
CA PRO A 81 18.35 5.58 -7.38
C PRO A 81 16.85 5.85 -7.57
N LEU A 82 16.24 6.47 -6.56
CA LEU A 82 14.84 6.89 -6.56
C LEU A 82 14.76 8.43 -6.59
N ILE A 83 14.21 8.98 -7.67
CA ILE A 83 14.06 10.42 -7.88
C ILE A 83 12.59 10.80 -8.10
N ASN A 84 12.27 12.09 -8.15
CA ASN A 84 10.93 12.62 -8.42
C ASN A 84 9.83 11.99 -7.56
N LYS A 85 10.10 11.86 -6.26
CA LYS A 85 9.21 11.24 -5.27
C LYS A 85 7.99 12.11 -5.03
N GLN A 86 6.79 11.56 -5.22
CA GLN A 86 5.51 12.26 -5.07
C GLN A 86 4.44 11.36 -4.48
N THR A 87 3.56 11.93 -3.65
CA THR A 87 2.35 11.26 -3.17
C THR A 87 1.18 11.58 -4.09
N ILE A 88 0.51 10.56 -4.61
CA ILE A 88 -0.80 10.71 -5.26
C ILE A 88 -1.86 10.55 -4.19
N ARG A 89 -2.47 11.68 -3.78
CA ARG A 89 -3.46 11.73 -2.70
C ARG A 89 -4.85 11.41 -3.23
N PHE A 90 -5.62 10.72 -2.39
CA PHE A 90 -7.03 10.40 -2.61
C PHE A 90 -7.87 10.97 -1.48
N GLU A 91 -9.17 11.13 -1.72
CA GLU A 91 -10.19 11.36 -0.69
C GLU A 91 -10.40 10.07 0.12
N SER A 92 -9.42 9.71 0.91
CA SER A 92 -9.39 8.53 1.77
C SER A 92 -8.62 8.84 3.05
N LYS A 93 -8.98 8.19 4.16
CA LYS A 93 -8.30 8.38 5.45
C LYS A 93 -6.90 7.77 5.45
N SER A 94 -6.72 6.60 4.85
CA SER A 94 -5.48 5.80 4.96
C SER A 94 -4.84 5.44 3.61
N ASN A 95 -5.58 5.48 2.52
CA ASN A 95 -5.10 5.03 1.21
C ASN A 95 -4.40 6.15 0.45
N ILE A 96 -3.27 5.81 -0.15
CA ILE A 96 -2.46 6.66 -1.03
C ILE A 96 -1.86 5.83 -2.14
N SER A 97 -1.40 6.49 -3.20
CA SER A 97 -0.41 5.91 -4.11
C SER A 97 0.86 6.75 -4.09
N SER A 98 1.99 6.07 -4.10
CA SER A 98 3.31 6.67 -4.02
C SER A 98 3.98 6.54 -5.38
N GLN A 99 4.43 7.65 -5.95
CA GLN A 99 5.09 7.69 -7.24
C GLN A 99 6.54 8.08 -7.08
N CYS A 100 7.45 7.40 -7.79
CA CYS A 100 8.83 7.83 -7.95
C CYS A 100 9.35 7.36 -9.31
N ASP A 101 10.46 7.95 -9.75
CA ASP A 101 11.18 7.48 -10.92
C ASP A 101 12.42 6.69 -10.47
N VAL A 102 12.60 5.51 -11.05
CA VAL A 102 13.72 4.58 -10.79
C VAL A 102 14.70 4.70 -11.94
N VAL A 103 15.97 5.01 -11.62
CA VAL A 103 17.03 5.15 -12.61
C VAL A 103 17.85 3.87 -12.67
N VAL A 104 17.79 3.16 -13.82
CA VAL A 104 18.49 1.90 -14.05
C VAL A 104 19.49 2.10 -15.19
N GLY A 105 20.75 2.36 -14.86
CA GLY A 105 21.77 2.68 -15.84
C GLY A 105 21.44 3.99 -16.59
N LYS A 106 21.18 3.88 -17.88
CA LYS A 106 20.79 5.01 -18.75
C LYS A 106 19.26 5.17 -18.87
N ASP A 107 18.51 4.19 -18.40
CA ASP A 107 17.07 4.15 -18.52
C ASP A 107 16.39 4.65 -17.25
N THR A 108 15.17 5.14 -17.40
CA THR A 108 14.33 5.57 -16.30
C THR A 108 12.95 4.95 -16.46
N LEU A 109 12.39 4.43 -15.41
CA LEU A 109 11.00 3.96 -15.36
C LEU A 109 10.25 4.65 -14.23
N ARG A 110 8.97 4.86 -14.40
CA ARG A 110 8.09 5.36 -13.36
C ARG A 110 7.48 4.23 -12.58
N LEU A 111 7.69 4.24 -11.28
CA LEU A 111 7.09 3.30 -10.34
C LEU A 111 5.93 3.98 -9.61
N ILE A 112 4.75 3.34 -9.63
CA ILE A 112 3.58 3.77 -8.87
C ILE A 112 3.18 2.64 -7.94
N VAL A 113 3.33 2.86 -6.64
CA VAL A 113 2.97 1.90 -5.59
C VAL A 113 1.60 2.24 -5.04
N ASN A 114 0.63 1.36 -5.24
CA ASN A 114 -0.77 1.59 -4.95
C ASN A 114 -1.20 0.93 -3.65
N HIS A 115 -2.04 1.63 -2.90
CA HIS A 115 -2.87 1.07 -1.85
C HIS A 115 -4.26 1.71 -1.99
N LEU A 116 -5.15 1.04 -2.74
CA LEU A 116 -6.48 1.54 -3.03
C LEU A 116 -7.47 1.20 -1.92
N GLU A 117 -8.64 1.84 -1.96
CA GLU A 117 -9.68 1.69 -0.93
C GLU A 117 -10.11 0.24 -0.79
N SER A 118 -10.06 -0.27 0.44
CA SER A 118 -10.58 -1.60 0.79
C SER A 118 -12.07 -1.54 1.08
N PHE A 119 -12.72 -2.70 1.09
CA PHE A 119 -14.12 -2.81 1.52
C PHE A 119 -14.28 -2.58 3.03
N LYS A 120 -13.17 -2.67 3.80
CA LYS A 120 -13.17 -2.56 5.28
C LYS A 120 -14.14 -3.54 5.94
N LEU A 121 -14.25 -4.74 5.37
CA LEU A 121 -15.02 -5.82 5.97
C LEU A 121 -14.24 -6.38 7.16
N THR A 122 -14.91 -6.54 8.28
CA THR A 122 -14.37 -7.20 9.48
C THR A 122 -14.84 -8.65 9.53
N THR A 123 -14.22 -9.47 10.40
CA THR A 123 -14.69 -10.84 10.65
C THR A 123 -16.11 -10.87 11.17
N ASP A 124 -16.51 -9.86 11.95
CA ASP A 124 -17.86 -9.70 12.46
C ASP A 124 -18.84 -9.41 11.32
N ASP A 125 -18.42 -8.68 10.28
CA ASP A 125 -19.22 -8.41 9.08
C ASP A 125 -19.50 -9.70 8.25
N LEU A 126 -18.71 -10.74 8.44
CA LEU A 126 -18.76 -12.00 7.68
C LEU A 126 -19.24 -13.21 8.51
N SER A 127 -19.46 -13.04 9.82
CA SER A 127 -19.94 -14.11 10.68
C SER A 127 -21.43 -14.38 10.45
N LEU A 128 -21.81 -15.65 10.42
CA LEU A 128 -23.23 -16.06 10.30
C LEU A 128 -24.09 -15.54 11.45
N ASP A 129 -23.49 -15.34 12.64
CA ASP A 129 -24.16 -14.81 13.82
C ASP A 129 -24.43 -13.29 13.73
N SER A 130 -23.73 -12.60 12.83
CA SER A 130 -23.93 -11.17 12.55
C SER A 130 -24.85 -10.91 11.36
N LEU A 131 -25.37 -11.99 10.72
CA LEU A 131 -26.38 -11.85 9.68
C LEU A 131 -27.65 -11.29 10.33
N PRO A 132 -28.08 -10.11 9.89
CA PRO A 132 -29.25 -9.46 10.47
C PRO A 132 -30.52 -10.28 10.22
N THR A 133 -31.29 -10.47 11.25
CA THR A 133 -32.61 -11.12 11.18
C THR A 133 -33.67 -10.27 10.44
N ASN A 134 -33.32 -9.05 10.02
CA ASN A 134 -34.21 -8.11 9.31
C ASN A 134 -33.65 -7.72 7.95
N LEU A 135 -34.45 -7.88 6.91
CA LEU A 135 -34.22 -7.51 5.50
C LEU A 135 -33.73 -6.05 5.30
N LEU A 136 -33.92 -5.16 6.26
CA LEU A 136 -33.45 -3.77 6.23
C LEU A 136 -31.93 -3.63 6.45
N GLN A 137 -31.25 -4.66 6.97
CA GLN A 137 -29.80 -4.66 7.17
C GLN A 137 -29.01 -5.26 5.99
N GLU A 138 -29.69 -5.92 5.03
CA GLU A 138 -29.03 -6.42 3.81
C GLU A 138 -28.41 -5.29 2.97
N ASN A 139 -28.93 -4.07 3.08
CA ASN A 139 -28.44 -2.92 2.32
C ASN A 139 -27.08 -2.39 2.81
N TRP A 140 -26.74 -2.54 4.10
CA TRP A 140 -25.49 -1.97 4.63
C TRP A 140 -24.22 -2.60 4.02
N LEU A 141 -24.23 -3.91 3.76
CA LEU A 141 -23.11 -4.60 3.11
C LEU A 141 -22.99 -4.15 1.65
N SER A 142 -24.11 -4.12 0.92
CA SER A 142 -24.14 -3.62 -0.45
C SER A 142 -23.69 -2.16 -0.54
N ASP A 143 -24.13 -1.31 0.39
CA ASP A 143 -23.71 0.11 0.46
C ASP A 143 -22.22 0.26 0.75
N LYS A 144 -21.68 -0.55 1.66
CA LYS A 144 -20.25 -0.60 1.98
C LYS A 144 -19.43 -1.02 0.75
N LEU A 145 -19.87 -2.03 0.03
CA LEU A 145 -19.25 -2.52 -1.21
C LEU A 145 -19.34 -1.47 -2.33
N MET A 146 -20.50 -0.85 -2.51
CA MET A 146 -20.71 0.17 -3.54
C MET A 146 -19.92 1.44 -3.26
N SER A 147 -19.88 1.90 -2.01
CA SER A 147 -19.10 3.10 -1.63
C SER A 147 -17.60 2.90 -1.87
N ALA A 148 -17.04 1.77 -1.45
CA ALA A 148 -15.64 1.43 -1.72
C ALA A 148 -15.36 1.30 -3.23
N SER A 149 -16.30 0.74 -4.00
CA SER A 149 -16.18 0.65 -5.46
C SER A 149 -16.20 2.01 -6.14
N ARG A 150 -17.04 2.95 -5.67
CA ARG A 150 -17.06 4.34 -6.17
C ARG A 150 -15.73 5.04 -5.89
N LEU A 151 -15.22 4.95 -4.66
CA LEU A 151 -13.92 5.52 -4.29
C LEU A 151 -12.80 4.95 -5.15
N ARG A 152 -12.75 3.63 -5.36
CA ARG A 152 -11.74 3.02 -6.25
C ARG A 152 -11.83 3.52 -7.69
N ARG A 153 -13.03 3.76 -8.23
CA ARG A 153 -13.20 4.34 -9.57
C ARG A 153 -12.53 5.72 -9.67
N THR A 154 -12.74 6.58 -8.68
CA THR A 154 -12.10 7.89 -8.62
C THR A 154 -10.58 7.77 -8.50
N GLN A 155 -10.10 6.87 -7.64
CA GLN A 155 -8.68 6.59 -7.46
C GLN A 155 -8.04 6.10 -8.76
N VAL A 156 -8.64 5.12 -9.44
CA VAL A 156 -8.18 4.62 -10.75
C VAL A 156 -8.16 5.73 -11.81
N SER A 157 -9.17 6.59 -11.85
CA SER A 157 -9.18 7.74 -12.77
C SER A 157 -7.99 8.67 -12.53
N THR A 158 -7.67 8.94 -11.27
CA THR A 158 -6.52 9.76 -10.88
C THR A 158 -5.20 9.09 -11.26
N LEU A 159 -5.06 7.79 -11.02
CA LEU A 159 -3.88 7.01 -11.39
C LEU A 159 -3.66 7.00 -12.91
N ARG A 160 -4.72 6.79 -13.69
CA ARG A 160 -4.62 6.84 -15.16
C ARG A 160 -4.12 8.19 -15.67
N LYS A 161 -4.56 9.29 -15.07
CA LYS A 161 -4.02 10.62 -15.41
C LYS A 161 -2.52 10.70 -15.11
N ALA A 162 -2.07 10.16 -13.97
CA ALA A 162 -0.65 10.13 -13.61
C ALA A 162 0.16 9.24 -14.58
N ILE A 163 -0.35 8.05 -14.91
CA ILE A 163 0.28 7.13 -15.88
C ILE A 163 0.43 7.79 -17.26
N ARG A 164 -0.64 8.39 -17.78
CA ARG A 164 -0.62 9.05 -19.11
C ARG A 164 0.31 10.26 -19.20
N LYS A 165 0.55 10.93 -18.07
CA LYS A 165 1.48 12.07 -17.98
C LYS A 165 2.93 11.65 -17.80
N SER A 166 3.19 10.36 -17.65
CA SER A 166 4.57 9.88 -17.45
C SER A 166 5.37 10.02 -18.73
N PRO A 167 6.58 10.61 -18.68
CA PRO A 167 7.50 10.61 -19.80
C PRO A 167 8.26 9.27 -19.93
N TYR A 168 8.07 8.36 -18.98
CA TYR A 168 8.78 7.08 -18.88
C TYR A 168 7.80 5.91 -18.93
N PRO A 169 8.26 4.69 -19.29
CA PRO A 169 7.51 3.46 -19.05
C PRO A 169 7.06 3.37 -17.60
N VAL A 170 5.83 2.88 -17.36
CA VAL A 170 5.22 2.85 -16.03
C VAL A 170 5.06 1.43 -15.54
N ILE A 171 5.50 1.19 -14.31
CA ILE A 171 5.16 -0.02 -13.54
C ILE A 171 4.23 0.40 -12.40
N ALA A 172 2.98 -0.06 -12.45
CA ALA A 172 1.99 0.15 -11.39
C ALA A 172 1.81 -1.14 -10.60
N VAL A 173 2.19 -1.13 -9.33
CA VAL A 173 2.15 -2.30 -8.45
C VAL A 173 1.44 -1.95 -7.13
N GLY A 174 1.10 -2.95 -6.34
CA GLY A 174 0.60 -2.76 -4.99
C GLY A 174 -0.72 -3.45 -4.71
N ASP A 175 -1.41 -3.00 -3.68
CA ASP A 175 -2.72 -3.52 -3.28
C ASP A 175 -3.83 -2.70 -3.94
N PHE A 176 -4.44 -3.26 -4.96
CA PHE A 176 -5.57 -2.65 -5.66
C PHE A 176 -6.91 -2.91 -4.98
N ASN A 177 -6.94 -3.75 -3.94
CA ASN A 177 -8.16 -4.16 -3.24
C ASN A 177 -9.26 -4.62 -4.21
N SER A 178 -8.86 -5.31 -5.29
CA SER A 178 -9.72 -5.72 -6.39
C SER A 178 -9.17 -6.98 -7.04
N LEU A 179 -10.07 -7.83 -7.54
CA LEU A 179 -9.69 -9.04 -8.27
C LEU A 179 -9.11 -8.70 -9.64
N PRO A 180 -8.21 -9.52 -10.20
CA PRO A 180 -7.63 -9.33 -11.55
C PRO A 180 -8.66 -9.21 -12.68
N ILE A 181 -9.83 -9.83 -12.52
CA ILE A 181 -10.95 -9.75 -13.49
C ILE A 181 -11.84 -8.52 -13.29
N SER A 182 -11.52 -7.65 -12.32
CA SER A 182 -12.35 -6.50 -11.99
C SER A 182 -12.15 -5.35 -12.98
N TRP A 183 -13.15 -4.43 -13.00
CA TRP A 183 -13.06 -3.18 -13.75
C TRP A 183 -11.79 -2.36 -13.41
N VAL A 184 -11.29 -2.44 -12.17
CA VAL A 184 -10.07 -1.75 -11.73
C VAL A 184 -8.88 -2.20 -12.55
N TYR A 185 -8.63 -3.51 -12.65
CA TYR A 185 -7.54 -4.07 -13.44
C TYR A 185 -7.69 -3.77 -14.94
N TRP A 186 -8.90 -3.98 -15.47
CA TRP A 186 -9.16 -3.69 -16.89
C TRP A 186 -8.91 -2.22 -17.24
N ARG A 187 -9.17 -1.29 -16.33
CA ARG A 187 -8.94 0.15 -16.56
C ARG A 187 -7.50 0.58 -16.32
N MET A 188 -6.71 -0.18 -15.59
CA MET A 188 -5.29 0.13 -15.35
C MET A 188 -4.38 -0.35 -16.49
N ASN A 189 -4.81 -1.37 -17.23
CA ASN A 189 -4.20 -1.80 -18.48
C ASN A 189 -4.71 -0.94 -19.65
#